data_293d16bcd9825fffadfda2e511660a67
#
_entry.id   293d16bcd9825fffadfda2e511660a67
#
_cell.length_a   1.000
_cell.length_b   1.000
_cell.length_c   1.000
_cell.angle_alpha   90.00
_cell.angle_beta   90.00
_cell.angle_gamma   90.00
#
_symmetry.space_group_name_H-M   'P 1'
#
loop_
_entity.id
_entity.type
_entity.pdbx_description
1 polymer ?
#
loop_
_entity_poly.entity_id
_entity_poly.type
_entity_poly.pdbx_seq_one_letter_code
_entity_poly.pdbx_strand_id
1 'polypeptide(L)'
;LLKTPPKKIKEFKMNKQWRYFILLLMVVGSYFYGEDTNPHLMLNDGVEELDFLTDLEKEVVTELNLARTNPAAYAEFIEDFKKHYVGKYIYIGGETQIVTQEGVSAVNEAISFLKSVKPAPPLRVSRGISRAARAHLEDQGPRGLIDHKGTDMSTPLERMNRFGKTENAYGEVIEYGNWTARRIVMNLIINDGVPSRSHRKNIFKPEFRVVGIGFGPHLSYTYMCVIDFAGAYIESKKD
;
A
#
# COMPACT_ATOMS: atom_id res chain seq x y z
N LEU A 1 37.36 -33.78 11.88
CA LEU A 1 37.16 -32.44 11.33
C LEU A 1 37.44 -32.49 9.83
N LEU A 2 36.45 -32.78 8.99
CA LEU A 2 36.54 -32.75 7.53
C LEU A 2 35.60 -31.65 7.01
N LYS A 3 36.17 -30.58 6.50
CA LYS A 3 35.46 -29.51 5.78
C LYS A 3 35.13 -29.98 4.36
N THR A 4 33.84 -30.10 4.04
CA THR A 4 33.38 -30.28 2.64
C THR A 4 33.42 -28.96 1.89
N PRO A 5 33.94 -28.93 0.65
CA PRO A 5 33.96 -27.69 -0.17
C PRO A 5 32.58 -27.37 -0.74
N PRO A 6 32.27 -26.11 -1.05
CA PRO A 6 30.97 -25.71 -1.58
C PRO A 6 30.75 -26.24 -3.00
N LYS A 7 29.53 -26.72 -3.27
CA LYS A 7 29.10 -27.18 -4.61
C LYS A 7 29.10 -26.01 -5.59
N LYS A 8 29.81 -26.18 -6.72
CA LYS A 8 29.80 -25.23 -7.85
C LYS A 8 28.39 -25.09 -8.41
N ILE A 9 27.91 -23.87 -8.49
CA ILE A 9 26.67 -23.51 -9.21
C ILE A 9 26.93 -23.68 -10.70
N LYS A 10 26.11 -24.50 -11.36
CA LYS A 10 26.18 -24.68 -12.82
C LYS A 10 25.65 -23.41 -13.50
N GLU A 11 26.51 -22.78 -14.31
CA GLU A 11 26.09 -21.71 -15.20
C GLU A 11 25.03 -22.21 -16.20
N PHE A 12 23.87 -21.58 -16.21
CA PHE A 12 22.80 -21.85 -17.13
C PHE A 12 23.09 -21.15 -18.46
N LYS A 13 23.60 -21.90 -19.46
CA LYS A 13 23.81 -21.38 -20.83
C LYS A 13 22.47 -21.27 -21.55
N MET A 14 21.99 -20.05 -21.71
CA MET A 14 20.78 -19.75 -22.50
C MET A 14 20.98 -20.10 -23.99
N ASN A 15 20.03 -20.83 -24.58
CA ASN A 15 20.00 -21.21 -25.97
C ASN A 15 19.84 -19.96 -26.87
N LYS A 16 20.50 -19.97 -28.05
CA LYS A 16 20.47 -18.85 -29.01
C LYS A 16 19.06 -18.45 -29.44
N GLN A 17 18.11 -19.38 -29.51
CA GLN A 17 16.72 -19.11 -29.91
C GLN A 17 15.98 -18.21 -28.89
N TRP A 18 16.27 -18.31 -27.59
CA TRP A 18 15.68 -17.44 -26.56
C TRP A 18 16.19 -16.01 -26.63
N ARG A 19 17.41 -15.80 -27.16
CA ARG A 19 17.97 -14.45 -27.35
C ARG A 19 17.23 -13.68 -28.45
N TYR A 20 16.77 -14.35 -29.50
CA TYR A 20 15.97 -13.72 -30.56
C TYR A 20 14.53 -13.44 -30.13
N PHE A 21 13.96 -14.27 -29.25
CA PHE A 21 12.61 -14.05 -28.72
C PHE A 21 12.54 -12.82 -27.80
N ILE A 22 13.56 -12.61 -26.97
CA ILE A 22 13.69 -11.41 -26.11
C ILE A 22 13.95 -10.16 -26.97
N LEU A 23 14.75 -10.25 -28.02
CA LEU A 23 15.01 -9.12 -28.94
C LEU A 23 13.77 -8.76 -29.78
N LEU A 24 12.97 -9.74 -30.19
CA LEU A 24 11.74 -9.50 -30.95
C LEU A 24 10.65 -8.84 -30.10
N LEU A 25 10.56 -9.19 -28.83
CA LEU A 25 9.65 -8.52 -27.89
C LEU A 25 10.05 -7.07 -27.59
N MET A 26 11.35 -6.72 -27.68
CA MET A 26 11.80 -5.33 -27.52
C MET A 26 11.58 -4.47 -28.78
N VAL A 27 11.52 -5.06 -29.97
CA VAL A 27 11.35 -4.31 -31.24
C VAL A 27 9.86 -4.09 -31.57
N VAL A 28 8.96 -4.98 -31.14
CA VAL A 28 7.52 -4.81 -31.38
C VAL A 28 6.88 -3.87 -30.35
N GLY A 29 7.53 -3.66 -29.18
CA GLY A 29 7.09 -2.70 -28.15
C GLY A 29 7.31 -1.23 -28.48
N SER A 30 8.11 -0.90 -29.51
CA SER A 30 8.50 0.50 -29.80
C SER A 30 7.63 1.23 -30.81
N TYR A 31 6.56 0.64 -31.33
CA TYR A 31 5.69 1.27 -32.33
C TYR A 31 4.32 1.74 -31.84
N PHE A 32 4.02 1.64 -30.52
CA PHE A 32 2.73 2.08 -29.94
C PHE A 32 2.85 2.80 -28.59
N TYR A 33 3.92 3.57 -28.39
CA TYR A 33 3.97 4.48 -27.24
C TYR A 33 4.15 5.91 -27.73
N GLY A 34 3.01 6.59 -27.93
CA GLY A 34 2.96 8.02 -27.78
C GLY A 34 3.14 8.33 -26.30
N GLU A 35 4.01 9.32 -26.02
CA GLU A 35 4.33 9.93 -24.73
C GLU A 35 4.17 9.04 -23.47
N ASP A 36 5.30 8.67 -22.90
CA ASP A 36 5.45 7.99 -21.59
C ASP A 36 4.78 8.80 -20.46
N THR A 37 3.48 8.70 -20.35
CA THR A 37 2.82 8.93 -19.07
C THR A 37 2.85 7.60 -18.33
N ASN A 38 3.87 7.37 -17.50
CA ASN A 38 3.87 6.30 -16.51
C ASN A 38 2.68 6.55 -15.56
N PRO A 39 1.55 5.83 -15.66
CA PRO A 39 0.35 6.13 -14.88
C PRO A 39 0.54 5.82 -13.39
N HIS A 40 1.69 5.24 -13.02
CA HIS A 40 2.02 4.88 -11.63
C HIS A 40 2.60 6.05 -10.83
N LEU A 41 2.95 7.16 -11.49
CA LEU A 41 3.50 8.37 -10.89
C LEU A 41 2.70 9.61 -11.31
N MET A 42 1.40 9.62 -11.07
CA MET A 42 0.65 10.88 -10.98
C MET A 42 1.04 11.59 -9.68
N LEU A 43 2.33 11.92 -9.61
CA LEU A 43 2.91 12.78 -8.62
C LEU A 43 2.82 14.19 -9.18
N ASN A 44 1.88 15.00 -8.69
CA ASN A 44 1.73 16.44 -8.95
C ASN A 44 2.15 16.95 -10.35
N ASP A 45 1.33 17.80 -10.98
CA ASP A 45 1.63 18.57 -12.21
C ASP A 45 2.75 19.62 -12.05
N GLY A 46 3.53 19.52 -11.00
CA GLY A 46 4.79 20.18 -10.71
C GLY A 46 5.62 19.15 -9.95
N VAL A 47 6.84 18.93 -10.38
CA VAL A 47 7.83 18.07 -9.72
C VAL A 47 8.10 18.61 -8.30
N GLU A 48 7.15 18.47 -7.38
CA GLU A 48 7.46 18.54 -5.96
C GLU A 48 8.20 17.26 -5.64
N GLU A 49 9.46 17.42 -5.35
CA GLU A 49 10.35 16.37 -4.93
C GLU A 49 9.74 15.67 -3.71
N LEU A 50 9.36 14.40 -3.83
CA LEU A 50 8.82 13.60 -2.72
C LEU A 50 9.92 13.13 -1.77
N ASP A 51 10.93 13.97 -1.58
CA ASP A 51 12.09 13.75 -0.70
C ASP A 51 11.69 13.55 0.78
N PHE A 52 10.52 14.05 1.15
CA PHE A 52 9.98 13.89 2.50
C PHE A 52 9.35 12.52 2.76
N LEU A 53 9.16 11.67 1.75
CA LEU A 53 8.71 10.30 1.89
C LEU A 53 9.87 9.31 1.83
N THR A 54 9.83 8.28 2.67
CA THR A 54 10.67 7.10 2.51
C THR A 54 10.28 6.31 1.26
N ASP A 55 11.17 5.45 0.75
CA ASP A 55 10.87 4.65 -0.44
C ASP A 55 9.66 3.74 -0.23
N LEU A 56 9.50 3.15 0.96
CA LEU A 56 8.33 2.34 1.28
C LEU A 56 7.03 3.18 1.29
N GLU A 57 7.05 4.40 1.82
CA GLU A 57 5.89 5.29 1.80
C GLU A 57 5.49 5.66 0.36
N LYS A 58 6.46 5.90 -0.54
CA LYS A 58 6.23 6.11 -1.97
C LYS A 58 5.61 4.87 -2.63
N GLU A 59 6.14 3.69 -2.31
CA GLU A 59 5.59 2.42 -2.79
C GLU A 59 4.14 2.20 -2.31
N VAL A 60 3.81 2.54 -1.06
CA VAL A 60 2.43 2.44 -0.53
C VAL A 60 1.48 3.35 -1.32
N VAL A 61 1.88 4.57 -1.65
CA VAL A 61 1.07 5.46 -2.51
C VAL A 61 0.87 4.85 -3.90
N THR A 62 1.92 4.29 -4.48
CA THR A 62 1.87 3.62 -5.78
C THR A 62 0.90 2.43 -5.76
N GLU A 63 0.96 1.58 -4.73
CA GLU A 63 0.05 0.45 -4.56
C GLU A 63 -1.41 0.88 -4.34
N LEU A 64 -1.65 1.92 -3.54
CA LEU A 64 -2.98 2.50 -3.35
C LEU A 64 -3.55 2.99 -4.69
N ASN A 65 -2.76 3.70 -5.47
CA ASN A 65 -3.17 4.22 -6.77
C ASN A 65 -3.41 3.11 -7.78
N LEU A 66 -2.57 2.07 -7.80
CA LEU A 66 -2.78 0.89 -8.63
C LEU A 66 -4.11 0.20 -8.30
N ALA A 67 -4.40 -0.02 -7.01
CA ALA A 67 -5.65 -0.62 -6.58
C ALA A 67 -6.87 0.25 -6.95
N ARG A 68 -6.78 1.56 -6.75
CA ARG A 68 -7.86 2.50 -7.01
C ARG A 68 -8.18 2.64 -8.50
N THR A 69 -7.14 2.76 -9.35
CA THR A 69 -7.31 3.02 -10.78
C THR A 69 -7.59 1.77 -11.59
N ASN A 70 -7.11 0.61 -11.14
CA ASN A 70 -7.33 -0.66 -11.80
C ASN A 70 -7.68 -1.79 -10.81
N PRO A 71 -8.84 -1.70 -10.13
CA PRO A 71 -9.21 -2.64 -9.09
C PRO A 71 -9.36 -4.08 -9.60
N ALA A 72 -9.86 -4.28 -10.81
CA ALA A 72 -10.03 -5.62 -11.38
C ALA A 72 -8.68 -6.33 -11.58
N ALA A 73 -7.67 -5.63 -12.09
CA ALA A 73 -6.31 -6.18 -12.20
C ALA A 73 -5.67 -6.36 -10.81
N TYR A 74 -5.95 -5.46 -9.85
CA TYR A 74 -5.46 -5.61 -8.49
C TYR A 74 -5.99 -6.87 -7.80
N ALA A 75 -7.19 -7.34 -8.17
CA ALA A 75 -7.75 -8.59 -7.66
C ALA A 75 -6.85 -9.81 -7.92
N GLU A 76 -6.09 -9.81 -9.03
CA GLU A 76 -5.17 -10.91 -9.37
C GLU A 76 -4.07 -11.10 -8.32
N PHE A 77 -3.56 -10.01 -7.73
CA PHE A 77 -2.59 -10.10 -6.64
C PHE A 77 -3.18 -10.75 -5.39
N ILE A 78 -4.44 -10.46 -5.08
CA ILE A 78 -5.14 -11.08 -3.94
C ILE A 78 -5.49 -12.54 -4.26
N GLU A 79 -5.85 -12.88 -5.49
CA GLU A 79 -6.06 -14.26 -5.93
C GLU A 79 -4.77 -15.09 -5.83
N ASP A 80 -3.64 -14.52 -6.21
CA ASP A 80 -2.35 -15.19 -6.06
C ASP A 80 -2.00 -15.36 -4.59
N PHE A 81 -2.18 -14.32 -3.79
CA PHE A 81 -1.94 -14.39 -2.34
C PHE A 81 -2.87 -15.39 -1.63
N LYS A 82 -4.10 -15.57 -2.11
CA LYS A 82 -5.06 -16.57 -1.57
C LYS A 82 -4.49 -17.98 -1.54
N LYS A 83 -3.55 -18.33 -2.42
CA LYS A 83 -2.90 -19.65 -2.47
C LYS A 83 -2.14 -20.00 -1.17
N HIS A 84 -1.80 -18.99 -0.38
CA HIS A 84 -1.16 -19.17 0.92
C HIS A 84 -2.14 -19.48 2.05
N TYR A 85 -3.45 -19.44 1.81
CA TYR A 85 -4.45 -19.71 2.83
C TYR A 85 -4.84 -21.18 2.90
N VAL A 86 -4.89 -21.70 4.14
CA VAL A 86 -5.55 -22.97 4.45
C VAL A 86 -6.56 -22.71 5.57
N GLY A 87 -7.83 -22.59 5.19
CA GLY A 87 -8.88 -22.18 6.12
C GLY A 87 -8.65 -20.78 6.67
N LYS A 88 -8.41 -20.68 7.98
CA LYS A 88 -8.09 -19.40 8.67
C LYS A 88 -6.59 -19.13 8.82
N TYR A 89 -5.75 -19.95 8.26
CA TYR A 89 -4.31 -19.84 8.42
C TYR A 89 -3.65 -19.37 7.14
N ILE A 90 -2.64 -18.50 7.26
CA ILE A 90 -1.77 -18.10 6.15
C ILE A 90 -0.39 -18.72 6.41
N TYR A 91 0.16 -19.37 5.40
CA TYR A 91 1.51 -19.95 5.41
C TYR A 91 2.41 -19.18 4.47
N ILE A 92 3.42 -18.48 5.02
CA ILE A 92 4.41 -17.71 4.26
C ILE A 92 5.78 -18.28 4.59
N GLY A 93 6.58 -18.62 3.55
CA GLY A 93 7.95 -19.12 3.73
C GLY A 93 8.06 -20.50 4.36
N GLY A 94 6.98 -21.28 4.40
CA GLY A 94 6.98 -22.69 4.79
C GLY A 94 6.79 -22.99 6.29
N GLU A 95 6.99 -22.03 7.19
CA GLU A 95 6.91 -22.28 8.63
C GLU A 95 6.07 -21.27 9.42
N THR A 96 5.95 -20.03 8.93
CA THR A 96 5.20 -19.01 9.66
C THR A 96 3.71 -19.14 9.42
N GLN A 97 2.96 -19.43 10.46
CA GLN A 97 1.51 -19.52 10.45
C GLN A 97 0.93 -18.21 11.03
N ILE A 98 0.18 -17.47 10.21
CA ILE A 98 -0.58 -16.31 10.66
C ILE A 98 -2.04 -16.73 10.78
N VAL A 99 -2.64 -16.49 11.95
CA VAL A 99 -4.06 -16.77 12.19
C VAL A 99 -4.88 -15.57 11.78
N THR A 100 -5.88 -15.78 10.92
CA THR A 100 -6.84 -14.77 10.50
C THR A 100 -8.20 -15.00 11.18
N GLN A 101 -9.07 -13.99 11.18
CA GLN A 101 -10.38 -14.07 11.84
C GLN A 101 -11.41 -14.78 10.96
N GLU A 102 -11.49 -14.39 9.70
CA GLU A 102 -12.48 -14.85 8.72
C GLU A 102 -11.88 -15.78 7.66
N GLY A 103 -10.54 -15.75 7.49
CA GLY A 103 -9.82 -16.61 6.56
C GLY A 103 -10.16 -16.33 5.10
N VAL A 104 -10.22 -17.40 4.31
CA VAL A 104 -10.51 -17.33 2.86
C VAL A 104 -11.82 -16.61 2.55
N SER A 105 -12.78 -16.53 3.48
CA SER A 105 -14.04 -15.83 3.27
C SER A 105 -13.84 -14.34 3.00
N ALA A 106 -13.04 -13.66 3.84
CA ALA A 106 -12.73 -12.24 3.66
C ALA A 106 -11.94 -11.98 2.36
N VAL A 107 -11.05 -12.91 1.99
CA VAL A 107 -10.28 -12.84 0.74
C VAL A 107 -11.21 -12.93 -0.47
N ASN A 108 -12.13 -13.91 -0.50
CA ASN A 108 -13.07 -14.07 -1.61
C ASN A 108 -14.00 -12.85 -1.76
N GLU A 109 -14.43 -12.28 -0.63
CA GLU A 109 -15.22 -11.06 -0.62
C GLU A 109 -14.43 -9.87 -1.19
N ALA A 110 -13.15 -9.73 -0.82
CA ALA A 110 -12.28 -8.69 -1.36
C ALA A 110 -12.08 -8.82 -2.88
N ILE A 111 -11.83 -10.03 -3.37
CA ILE A 111 -11.72 -10.31 -4.80
C ILE A 111 -13.01 -9.95 -5.54
N SER A 112 -14.16 -10.37 -5.03
CA SER A 112 -15.47 -10.06 -5.62
C SER A 112 -15.74 -8.56 -5.64
N PHE A 113 -15.41 -7.86 -4.56
CA PHE A 113 -15.51 -6.41 -4.48
C PHE A 113 -14.63 -5.72 -5.54
N LEU A 114 -13.35 -6.09 -5.64
CA LEU A 114 -12.41 -5.49 -6.60
C LEU A 114 -12.84 -5.70 -8.05
N LYS A 115 -13.44 -6.85 -8.37
CA LYS A 115 -13.96 -7.13 -9.71
C LYS A 115 -15.22 -6.33 -10.07
N SER A 116 -15.92 -5.77 -9.09
CA SER A 116 -17.19 -5.07 -9.28
C SER A 116 -17.12 -3.56 -9.00
N VAL A 117 -16.17 -3.11 -8.18
CA VAL A 117 -16.04 -1.69 -7.83
C VAL A 117 -15.60 -0.88 -9.03
N LYS A 118 -16.17 0.32 -9.17
CA LYS A 118 -15.71 1.29 -10.19
C LYS A 118 -14.34 1.83 -9.81
N PRO A 119 -13.43 2.03 -10.78
CA PRO A 119 -12.18 2.73 -10.54
C PRO A 119 -12.42 4.08 -9.86
N ALA A 120 -11.56 4.41 -8.91
CA ALA A 120 -11.52 5.70 -8.25
C ALA A 120 -10.31 6.51 -8.76
N PRO A 121 -10.37 7.84 -8.79
CA PRO A 121 -9.25 8.66 -9.21
C PRO A 121 -8.00 8.43 -8.34
N PRO A 122 -6.79 8.59 -8.90
CA PRO A 122 -5.56 8.49 -8.15
C PRO A 122 -5.49 9.58 -7.06
N LEU A 123 -4.71 9.27 -6.02
CA LEU A 123 -4.44 10.16 -4.90
C LEU A 123 -3.14 10.93 -5.16
N ARG A 124 -3.15 12.24 -4.89
CA ARG A 124 -1.95 13.06 -4.81
C ARG A 124 -1.41 13.05 -3.39
N VAL A 125 -0.08 13.08 -3.26
CA VAL A 125 0.56 13.14 -1.94
C VAL A 125 0.50 14.56 -1.39
N SER A 126 0.34 14.68 -0.06
CA SER A 126 0.43 15.93 0.70
C SER A 126 1.51 15.80 1.78
N ARG A 127 2.41 16.78 1.84
CA ARG A 127 3.43 16.87 2.90
C ARG A 127 2.77 17.05 4.28
N GLY A 128 1.80 17.95 4.37
CA GLY A 128 1.10 18.24 5.63
C GLY A 128 0.31 17.02 6.15
N ILE A 129 -0.40 16.30 5.27
CA ILE A 129 -1.11 15.08 5.67
C ILE A 129 -0.11 13.98 6.07
N SER A 130 1.02 13.84 5.38
CA SER A 130 2.06 12.86 5.77
C SER A 130 2.68 13.20 7.12
N ARG A 131 2.85 14.47 7.45
CA ARG A 131 3.27 14.91 8.80
C ARG A 131 2.25 14.54 9.86
N ALA A 132 0.95 14.64 9.57
CA ALA A 132 -0.11 14.24 10.50
C ALA A 132 -0.09 12.72 10.74
N ALA A 133 0.04 11.92 9.67
CA ALA A 133 0.16 10.47 9.76
C ALA A 133 1.39 10.04 10.59
N ARG A 134 2.55 10.68 10.36
CA ARG A 134 3.76 10.43 11.16
C ARG A 134 3.61 10.85 12.62
N ALA A 135 2.96 11.97 12.90
CA ALA A 135 2.71 12.39 14.29
C ALA A 135 1.88 11.35 15.04
N HIS A 136 0.92 10.71 14.37
CA HIS A 136 0.15 9.61 14.97
C HIS A 136 0.98 8.35 15.17
N LEU A 137 1.80 7.98 14.20
CA LEU A 137 2.76 6.88 14.31
C LEU A 137 3.73 7.09 15.50
N GLU A 138 4.31 8.28 15.64
CA GLU A 138 5.24 8.65 16.71
C GLU A 138 4.57 8.65 18.08
N ASP A 139 3.28 8.96 18.14
CA ASP A 139 2.50 8.88 19.36
C ASP A 139 2.15 7.43 19.74
N GLN A 140 1.62 6.63 18.82
CA GLN A 140 1.10 5.29 19.09
C GLN A 140 2.19 4.21 19.07
N GLY A 141 3.09 4.27 18.09
CA GLY A 141 4.07 3.22 17.81
C GLY A 141 4.93 2.81 19.00
N PRO A 142 5.64 3.73 19.68
CA PRO A 142 6.48 3.41 20.84
C PRO A 142 5.71 2.89 22.04
N ARG A 143 4.41 3.19 22.12
CA ARG A 143 3.51 2.75 23.22
C ARG A 143 2.79 1.44 22.89
N GLY A 144 2.86 0.96 21.66
CA GLY A 144 2.15 -0.24 21.21
C GLY A 144 0.63 -0.09 21.23
N LEU A 145 0.12 1.15 21.08
CA LEU A 145 -1.32 1.44 21.08
C LEU A 145 -1.92 1.26 19.69
N ILE A 146 -3.22 0.94 19.65
CA ILE A 146 -3.98 0.64 18.42
C ILE A 146 -5.29 1.43 18.43
N ASP A 147 -5.25 2.71 18.11
CA ASP A 147 -6.42 3.58 18.06
C ASP A 147 -6.26 4.60 16.92
N HIS A 148 -7.39 5.14 16.47
CA HIS A 148 -7.45 6.31 15.60
C HIS A 148 -7.27 7.63 16.37
N LYS A 149 -7.51 7.65 17.67
CA LYS A 149 -7.28 8.81 18.53
C LYS A 149 -5.85 8.84 19.05
N GLY A 150 -5.26 10.02 19.06
CA GLY A 150 -3.99 10.24 19.72
C GLY A 150 -4.10 10.13 21.25
N THR A 151 -2.97 9.99 21.95
CA THR A 151 -2.94 10.02 23.43
C THR A 151 -3.38 11.37 23.99
N ASP A 152 -3.29 12.43 23.19
CA ASP A 152 -3.82 13.77 23.44
C ASP A 152 -5.31 13.91 23.07
N MET A 153 -5.98 12.80 22.74
CA MET A 153 -7.37 12.69 22.29
C MET A 153 -7.64 13.29 20.90
N SER A 154 -6.62 13.69 20.16
CA SER A 154 -6.77 14.23 18.83
C SER A 154 -7.32 13.22 17.84
N THR A 155 -8.26 13.65 17.03
CA THR A 155 -8.79 12.91 15.89
C THR A 155 -7.86 13.03 14.66
N PRO A 156 -7.99 12.17 13.64
CA PRO A 156 -7.25 12.31 12.39
C PRO A 156 -7.41 13.71 11.75
N LEU A 157 -8.64 14.24 11.74
CA LEU A 157 -8.91 15.58 11.21
C LEU A 157 -8.15 16.69 11.94
N GLU A 158 -8.13 16.63 13.28
CA GLU A 158 -7.41 17.60 14.07
C GLU A 158 -5.90 17.51 13.85
N ARG A 159 -5.35 16.30 13.69
CA ARG A 159 -3.94 16.12 13.36
C ARG A 159 -3.59 16.70 11.99
N MET A 160 -4.39 16.38 10.95
CA MET A 160 -4.20 16.95 9.62
C MET A 160 -4.26 18.48 9.64
N ASN A 161 -5.21 19.06 10.39
CA ASN A 161 -5.38 20.52 10.47
C ASN A 161 -4.29 21.24 11.26
N ARG A 162 -3.36 20.55 11.91
CA ARG A 162 -2.13 21.14 12.48
C ARG A 162 -1.14 21.59 11.40
N PHE A 163 -1.18 20.96 10.21
CA PHE A 163 -0.20 21.16 9.14
C PHE A 163 -0.79 21.79 7.88
N GLY A 164 -2.07 22.12 7.91
CA GLY A 164 -2.78 22.73 6.78
C GLY A 164 -4.28 22.80 7.04
N LYS A 165 -5.07 22.78 5.99
CA LYS A 165 -6.53 22.79 6.08
C LYS A 165 -7.13 21.67 5.24
N THR A 166 -7.81 20.75 5.91
CA THR A 166 -8.58 19.68 5.27
C THR A 166 -9.93 20.21 4.80
N GLU A 167 -10.30 19.89 3.57
CA GLU A 167 -11.59 20.29 2.98
C GLU A 167 -12.34 19.07 2.43
N ASN A 168 -13.67 19.19 2.42
CA ASN A 168 -14.66 18.25 1.91
C ASN A 168 -14.75 16.96 2.77
N ALA A 169 -13.92 15.96 2.51
CA ALA A 169 -13.96 14.67 3.17
C ALA A 169 -12.61 14.33 3.80
N TYR A 170 -12.61 13.53 4.86
CA TYR A 170 -11.41 12.96 5.45
C TYR A 170 -11.64 11.52 5.87
N GLY A 171 -10.57 10.79 6.08
CA GLY A 171 -10.57 9.42 6.62
C GLY A 171 -9.16 8.97 6.97
N GLU A 172 -9.09 7.95 7.78
CA GLU A 172 -7.83 7.31 8.17
C GLU A 172 -8.00 5.78 8.07
N VAL A 173 -6.94 5.11 7.67
CA VAL A 173 -6.79 3.67 7.82
C VAL A 173 -5.42 3.37 8.39
N ILE A 174 -5.34 2.36 9.25
CA ILE A 174 -4.09 1.96 9.88
C ILE A 174 -3.89 0.47 9.66
N GLU A 175 -2.68 0.09 9.27
CA GLU A 175 -2.25 -1.28 9.14
C GLU A 175 -1.11 -1.58 10.10
N TYR A 176 -1.09 -2.79 10.63
CA TYR A 176 -0.10 -3.24 11.61
C TYR A 176 0.55 -4.54 11.17
N GLY A 177 1.88 -4.62 11.32
CA GLY A 177 2.65 -5.85 11.20
C GLY A 177 3.29 -6.11 9.84
N ASN A 178 2.84 -5.47 8.76
CA ASN A 178 3.43 -5.67 7.44
C ASN A 178 4.47 -4.59 7.10
N TRP A 179 5.49 -4.99 6.29
CA TRP A 179 6.64 -4.16 5.93
C TRP A 179 6.87 -4.05 4.41
N THR A 180 5.91 -4.48 3.60
CA THR A 180 5.94 -4.28 2.15
C THR A 180 4.66 -3.58 1.71
N ALA A 181 4.78 -2.65 0.78
CA ALA A 181 3.66 -1.84 0.30
C ALA A 181 2.48 -2.70 -0.19
N ARG A 182 2.76 -3.75 -0.98
CA ARG A 182 1.76 -4.69 -1.48
C ARG A 182 0.99 -5.35 -0.35
N ARG A 183 1.69 -5.84 0.69
CA ARG A 183 1.04 -6.51 1.82
C ARG A 183 0.19 -5.57 2.66
N ILE A 184 0.69 -4.35 2.90
CA ILE A 184 -0.04 -3.29 3.61
C ILE A 184 -1.37 -3.02 2.90
N VAL A 185 -1.34 -2.72 1.61
CA VAL A 185 -2.55 -2.36 0.86
C VAL A 185 -3.49 -3.55 0.68
N MET A 186 -2.97 -4.76 0.40
CA MET A 186 -3.80 -5.97 0.32
C MET A 186 -4.51 -6.26 1.64
N ASN A 187 -3.83 -6.16 2.78
CA ASN A 187 -4.45 -6.39 4.09
C ASN A 187 -5.57 -5.40 4.38
N LEU A 188 -5.36 -4.11 4.08
CA LEU A 188 -6.40 -3.09 4.23
C LEU A 188 -7.60 -3.36 3.30
N ILE A 189 -7.38 -3.90 2.11
CA ILE A 189 -8.46 -4.27 1.17
C ILE A 189 -9.16 -5.55 1.59
N ILE A 190 -8.45 -6.60 2.03
CA ILE A 190 -9.04 -7.82 2.57
C ILE A 190 -9.84 -7.49 3.81
N ASN A 191 -9.27 -6.69 4.70
CA ASN A 191 -9.91 -6.14 5.89
C ASN A 191 -10.50 -7.23 6.79
N ASP A 192 -9.71 -8.32 6.98
CA ASP A 192 -10.05 -9.46 7.82
C ASP A 192 -10.37 -9.02 9.25
N GLY A 193 -11.41 -9.60 9.86
CA GLY A 193 -11.84 -9.27 11.23
C GLY A 193 -12.52 -7.91 11.39
N VAL A 194 -12.77 -7.16 10.31
CA VAL A 194 -13.50 -5.90 10.32
C VAL A 194 -14.77 -6.00 9.45
N PRO A 195 -15.90 -6.45 10.00
CA PRO A 195 -17.12 -6.73 9.21
C PRO A 195 -17.67 -5.52 8.45
N SER A 196 -17.42 -4.31 8.94
CA SER A 196 -17.83 -3.06 8.25
C SER A 196 -17.07 -2.81 6.95
N ARG A 197 -15.90 -3.45 6.76
CA ARG A 197 -14.96 -3.22 5.65
C ARG A 197 -14.58 -1.74 5.51
N SER A 198 -14.43 -1.06 6.64
CA SER A 198 -14.17 0.39 6.68
C SER A 198 -12.88 0.79 5.97
N HIS A 199 -11.79 0.02 6.11
CA HIS A 199 -10.53 0.32 5.44
C HIS A 199 -10.68 0.22 3.92
N ARG A 200 -11.26 -0.88 3.40
CA ARG A 200 -11.56 -1.05 1.98
C ARG A 200 -12.42 0.08 1.43
N LYS A 201 -13.50 0.44 2.16
CA LYS A 201 -14.40 1.54 1.76
C LYS A 201 -13.67 2.87 1.68
N ASN A 202 -12.77 3.17 2.62
CA ASN A 202 -11.96 4.38 2.58
C ASN A 202 -11.00 4.38 1.38
N ILE A 203 -10.30 3.27 1.11
CA ILE A 203 -9.37 3.18 -0.02
C ILE A 203 -10.08 3.50 -1.34
N PHE A 204 -11.31 3.00 -1.54
CA PHE A 204 -12.05 3.17 -2.80
C PHE A 204 -13.05 4.34 -2.80
N LYS A 205 -13.05 5.17 -1.74
CA LYS A 205 -13.92 6.33 -1.68
C LYS A 205 -13.54 7.34 -2.78
N PRO A 206 -14.46 7.64 -3.72
CA PRO A 206 -14.12 8.46 -4.89
C PRO A 206 -13.92 9.94 -4.56
N GLU A 207 -14.40 10.42 -3.40
CA GLU A 207 -14.21 11.78 -2.95
C GLU A 207 -12.78 12.06 -2.49
N PHE A 208 -12.02 11.04 -2.10
CA PHE A 208 -10.63 11.23 -1.71
C PHE A 208 -9.74 11.49 -2.92
N ARG A 209 -8.95 12.55 -2.83
CA ARG A 209 -8.01 13.04 -3.86
C ARG A 209 -6.60 13.21 -3.34
N VAL A 210 -6.43 13.31 -2.02
CA VAL A 210 -5.15 13.62 -1.39
C VAL A 210 -4.88 12.59 -0.30
N VAL A 211 -3.61 12.20 -0.16
CA VAL A 211 -3.16 11.21 0.81
C VAL A 211 -1.87 11.65 1.50
N GLY A 212 -1.70 11.24 2.74
CA GLY A 212 -0.43 11.29 3.46
C GLY A 212 -0.15 9.96 4.13
N ILE A 213 1.12 9.59 4.22
CA ILE A 213 1.58 8.30 4.73
C ILE A 213 2.58 8.53 5.87
N GLY A 214 2.46 7.73 6.93
CA GLY A 214 3.48 7.54 7.95
C GLY A 214 3.71 6.06 8.17
N PHE A 215 4.96 5.60 8.00
CA PHE A 215 5.36 4.22 8.23
C PHE A 215 6.54 4.16 9.20
N GLY A 216 6.48 3.24 10.16
CA GLY A 216 7.57 3.05 11.12
C GLY A 216 7.33 1.97 12.16
N PRO A 217 8.18 1.91 13.20
CA PRO A 217 8.14 0.86 14.21
C PRO A 217 6.91 0.95 15.11
N HIS A 218 6.43 -0.23 15.54
CA HIS A 218 5.36 -0.37 16.53
C HIS A 218 5.72 -1.44 17.55
N LEU A 219 5.61 -1.10 18.84
CA LEU A 219 6.09 -1.96 19.92
C LEU A 219 5.46 -3.35 19.92
N SER A 220 4.15 -3.46 19.70
CA SER A 220 3.41 -4.73 19.74
C SER A 220 3.35 -5.47 18.40
N TYR A 221 3.42 -4.76 17.28
CA TYR A 221 3.24 -5.33 15.93
C TYR A 221 4.45 -5.18 15.02
N THR A 222 5.58 -4.75 15.54
CA THR A 222 6.83 -4.47 14.81
C THR A 222 6.72 -3.26 13.90
N TYR A 223 5.68 -3.14 13.09
CA TYR A 223 5.45 -2.04 12.15
C TYR A 223 4.01 -1.51 12.23
N MET A 224 3.85 -0.23 11.88
CA MET A 224 2.58 0.47 11.74
C MET A 224 2.64 1.35 10.50
N CYS A 225 1.59 1.32 9.70
CA CYS A 225 1.38 2.21 8.56
C CYS A 225 0.10 3.01 8.77
N VAL A 226 0.23 4.32 8.93
CA VAL A 226 -0.89 5.26 9.01
C VAL A 226 -1.10 5.89 7.66
N ILE A 227 -2.33 5.87 7.16
CA ILE A 227 -2.71 6.43 5.87
C ILE A 227 -3.89 7.37 6.09
N ASP A 228 -3.65 8.66 5.95
CA ASP A 228 -4.66 9.71 6.06
C ASP A 228 -5.10 10.18 4.67
N PHE A 229 -6.41 10.36 4.50
CA PHE A 229 -7.03 10.79 3.23
C PHE A 229 -7.78 12.10 3.40
N ALA A 230 -7.78 12.91 2.34
CA ALA A 230 -8.63 14.09 2.25
C ALA A 230 -9.28 14.22 0.85
N GLY A 231 -10.44 14.90 0.79
CA GLY A 231 -11.06 15.27 -0.48
C GLY A 231 -10.29 16.41 -1.16
N ALA A 232 -9.88 17.41 -0.39
CA ALA A 232 -8.93 18.44 -0.77
C ALA A 232 -8.12 18.86 0.45
N TYR A 233 -6.94 19.45 0.21
CA TYR A 233 -6.06 19.90 1.28
C TYR A 233 -5.26 21.13 0.84
N ILE A 234 -5.20 22.12 1.71
CA ILE A 234 -4.41 23.33 1.52
C ILE A 234 -3.23 23.26 2.50
N GLU A 235 -2.03 23.17 1.96
CA GLU A 235 -0.80 23.13 2.75
C GLU A 235 -0.62 24.41 3.57
N SER A 236 -0.08 24.27 4.79
CA SER A 236 0.34 25.44 5.56
C SER A 236 1.54 26.11 4.89
N LYS A 237 1.50 27.45 4.77
CA LYS A 237 2.65 28.21 4.24
C LYS A 237 3.83 28.30 5.23
N LYS A 238 3.72 27.68 6.41
CA LYS A 238 4.76 27.67 7.42
C LYS A 238 5.53 26.34 7.30
N ASP A 239 6.59 26.34 6.50
CA ASP A 239 7.83 25.57 6.71
C ASP A 239 8.93 26.15 5.85
#